data_874d65865479601a3818c05534c3b757
#
_entry.id   874d65865479601a3818c05534c3b757
#
_cell.length_a   1.000
_cell.length_b   1.000
_cell.length_c   1.000
_cell.angle_alpha   90.00
_cell.angle_beta   90.00
_cell.angle_gamma   90.00
#
_symmetry.space_group_name_H-M   'P 1'
#
loop_
_entity.id
_entity.type
_entity.pdbx_description
1 polymer ?
#
loop_
_entity_poly.entity_id
_entity_poly.type
_entity_poly.pdbx_seq_one_letter_code
_entity_poly.pdbx_strand_id
1 'polypeptide(L)'
;MMMGESISELKYWMWFTMAFGPANPRKWNALPYYGTAKQAYEKISGGDLSHVSEQDLKGVKAATMEKAEKMIEYCNSHNINMYSYDDPDYPERLRQIYNPPSLLFASGSLKGLNDAVVIAAGGTRRPSRYTVEVTERICRDLAQAGVVIASGIAVGLDSVCLRSAMHARGKVISVLPCGLNCNYPKENADAKKVIARMGAVLSEYFPEDRPSSAYFRARNRVLSGIALGAFITQAGIGSGALSTASFAAAQGKDIFCIPPHELFNDEYAGVIGLLRDGATPVFDARDILNQYYGVYAHKLNPDADIFKIKGDRDLFSRTEQDNSESGKQPAPPPKQKAPAKKHEQPQTEESSDRDSSSDRDSSGRVFISNVIDSDDIKVPSEHPIVYALSDDKKKILDFISQNGTVLFDEIVEAASDIDDVE
;
A
#
# COMPACT_ATOMS: atom_id res chain seq x y z
N MET A 1 -17.77 3.46 33.20
CA MET A 1 -19.01 3.67 32.42
C MET A 1 -18.76 3.69 30.91
N MET A 2 -17.62 4.17 30.40
CA MET A 2 -17.34 4.20 28.95
C MET A 2 -17.07 2.85 28.27
N MET A 3 -16.63 1.80 28.97
CA MET A 3 -16.40 0.48 28.37
C MET A 3 -17.70 -0.28 27.97
N GLY A 4 -18.82 -0.01 28.63
CA GLY A 4 -20.07 -0.71 28.34
C GLY A 4 -20.80 -0.21 27.07
N GLU A 5 -20.68 1.06 26.73
CA GLU A 5 -21.30 1.66 25.54
C GLU A 5 -20.55 1.28 24.25
N SER A 6 -19.21 1.20 24.29
CA SER A 6 -18.39 0.78 23.15
C SER A 6 -18.68 -0.66 22.73
N ILE A 7 -18.92 -1.58 23.67
CA ILE A 7 -19.26 -2.98 23.36
C ILE A 7 -20.66 -3.08 22.75
N SER A 8 -21.59 -2.20 23.16
CA SER A 8 -22.96 -2.23 22.63
C SER A 8 -23.03 -1.82 21.14
N GLU A 9 -22.15 -0.95 20.68
CA GLU A 9 -22.10 -0.50 19.28
C GLU A 9 -21.33 -1.47 18.36
N LEU A 10 -20.31 -2.17 18.88
CA LEU A 10 -19.49 -3.11 18.12
C LEU A 10 -20.30 -4.19 17.41
N LYS A 11 -21.37 -4.70 18.04
CA LYS A 11 -22.23 -5.73 17.43
C LYS A 11 -22.94 -5.25 16.16
N TYR A 12 -23.30 -3.98 16.10
CA TYR A 12 -23.93 -3.40 14.92
C TYR A 12 -22.92 -3.23 13.78
N TRP A 13 -21.69 -2.84 14.07
CA TRP A 13 -20.61 -2.80 13.08
C TRP A 13 -20.21 -4.21 12.60
N MET A 14 -20.23 -5.20 13.50
CA MET A 14 -20.02 -6.60 13.13
C MET A 14 -21.12 -7.08 12.19
N TRP A 15 -22.39 -6.84 12.56
CA TRP A 15 -23.52 -7.16 11.70
C TRP A 15 -23.43 -6.44 10.35
N PHE A 16 -23.10 -5.15 10.35
CA PHE A 16 -22.96 -4.34 9.14
C PHE A 16 -21.88 -4.89 8.22
N THR A 17 -20.74 -5.29 8.79
CA THR A 17 -19.66 -5.92 8.03
C THR A 17 -20.08 -7.27 7.46
N MET A 18 -20.88 -8.07 8.18
CA MET A 18 -21.44 -9.33 7.68
C MET A 18 -22.47 -9.11 6.57
N ALA A 19 -23.31 -8.10 6.72
CA ALA A 19 -24.41 -7.81 5.80
C ALA A 19 -23.89 -7.36 4.43
N PHE A 20 -22.92 -6.47 4.41
CA PHE A 20 -22.37 -5.90 3.17
C PHE A 20 -21.08 -6.57 2.69
N GLY A 21 -20.40 -7.31 3.56
CA GLY A 21 -19.11 -7.93 3.31
C GLY A 21 -17.92 -6.97 3.55
N PRO A 22 -16.73 -7.54 3.88
CA PRO A 22 -15.49 -6.78 3.94
C PRO A 22 -15.12 -6.24 2.55
N ALA A 23 -14.34 -5.17 2.50
CA ALA A 23 -13.83 -4.50 1.28
C ALA A 23 -14.90 -4.04 0.26
N ASN A 24 -16.17 -4.05 0.61
CA ASN A 24 -17.26 -3.62 -0.28
C ASN A 24 -17.53 -2.11 -0.16
N PRO A 25 -17.29 -1.30 -1.22
CA PRO A 25 -17.50 0.15 -1.15
C PRO A 25 -18.98 0.54 -1.03
N ARG A 26 -19.92 -0.26 -1.54
CA ARG A 26 -21.35 0.05 -1.54
C ARG A 26 -21.94 0.26 -0.13
N LYS A 27 -21.34 -0.35 0.88
CA LYS A 27 -21.77 -0.13 2.27
C LYS A 27 -21.65 1.33 2.70
N TRP A 28 -20.65 2.04 2.20
CA TRP A 28 -20.43 3.44 2.48
C TRP A 28 -21.38 4.37 1.71
N ASN A 29 -21.95 3.89 0.59
CA ASN A 29 -23.02 4.58 -0.11
C ASN A 29 -24.37 4.40 0.61
N ALA A 30 -24.59 3.25 1.26
CA ALA A 30 -25.83 2.97 1.98
C ALA A 30 -25.89 3.61 3.38
N LEU A 31 -24.77 3.60 4.12
CA LEU A 31 -24.74 4.02 5.53
C LEU A 31 -25.27 5.44 5.77
N PRO A 32 -24.93 6.47 4.96
CA PRO A 32 -25.43 7.84 5.19
C PRO A 32 -26.97 7.98 5.20
N TYR A 33 -27.68 7.14 4.44
CA TYR A 33 -29.13 7.15 4.40
C TYR A 33 -29.76 6.50 5.64
N TYR A 34 -29.07 5.55 6.23
CA TYR A 34 -29.54 4.90 7.45
C TYR A 34 -29.08 5.61 8.73
N GLY A 35 -27.95 6.31 8.70
CA GLY A 35 -27.32 6.99 9.82
C GLY A 35 -26.19 6.19 10.43
N THR A 36 -26.31 5.73 11.67
CA THR A 36 -25.30 4.89 12.35
C THR A 36 -25.45 3.40 11.98
N ALA A 37 -24.43 2.58 12.27
CA ALA A 37 -24.51 1.13 12.07
C ALA A 37 -25.71 0.50 12.83
N LYS A 38 -26.05 1.04 14.02
CA LYS A 38 -27.22 0.63 14.79
C LYS A 38 -28.51 0.99 14.07
N GLN A 39 -28.66 2.22 13.59
CA GLN A 39 -29.84 2.66 12.85
C GLN A 39 -29.99 1.90 11.53
N ALA A 40 -28.87 1.60 10.86
CA ALA A 40 -28.87 0.74 9.67
C ALA A 40 -29.41 -0.65 9.99
N TYR A 41 -28.97 -1.26 11.09
CA TYR A 41 -29.51 -2.53 11.54
C TYR A 41 -31.03 -2.45 11.82
N GLU A 42 -31.48 -1.46 12.59
CA GLU A 42 -32.88 -1.32 12.97
C GLU A 42 -33.80 -1.12 11.76
N LYS A 43 -33.42 -0.22 10.83
CA LYS A 43 -34.22 0.07 9.63
C LYS A 43 -34.23 -1.11 8.66
N ILE A 44 -33.07 -1.71 8.36
CA ILE A 44 -32.95 -2.82 7.41
C ILE A 44 -33.66 -4.07 7.97
N SER A 45 -33.51 -4.37 9.26
CA SER A 45 -34.22 -5.48 9.91
C SER A 45 -35.74 -5.20 10.00
N GLY A 46 -36.16 -3.95 10.03
CA GLY A 46 -37.56 -3.53 9.92
C GLY A 46 -38.13 -3.59 8.51
N GLY A 47 -37.33 -3.96 7.51
CA GLY A 47 -37.74 -4.14 6.11
C GLY A 47 -37.44 -2.98 5.17
N ASP A 48 -36.77 -1.93 5.63
CA ASP A 48 -36.32 -0.83 4.76
C ASP A 48 -35.05 -1.26 4.00
N LEU A 49 -35.23 -1.63 2.74
CA LEU A 49 -34.17 -2.06 1.83
C LEU A 49 -33.94 -1.03 0.71
N SER A 50 -34.47 0.20 0.85
CA SER A 50 -34.47 1.22 -0.23
C SER A 50 -33.07 1.63 -0.69
N HIS A 51 -32.05 1.52 0.18
CA HIS A 51 -30.64 1.85 -0.10
C HIS A 51 -29.72 0.64 -0.07
N VAL A 52 -30.26 -0.58 -0.16
CA VAL A 52 -29.51 -1.82 -0.28
C VAL A 52 -29.47 -2.24 -1.75
N SER A 53 -28.28 -2.41 -2.32
CA SER A 53 -28.15 -2.86 -3.69
C SER A 53 -28.62 -4.32 -3.84
N GLU A 54 -29.10 -4.71 -5.03
CA GLU A 54 -29.50 -6.10 -5.32
C GLU A 54 -28.38 -7.10 -5.02
N GLN A 55 -27.13 -6.72 -5.28
CA GLN A 55 -25.95 -7.54 -5.04
C GLN A 55 -25.73 -7.80 -3.53
N ASP A 56 -26.13 -6.87 -2.68
CA ASP A 56 -25.95 -6.95 -1.22
C ASP A 56 -27.13 -7.63 -0.51
N LEU A 57 -28.30 -7.76 -1.17
CA LEU A 57 -29.51 -8.35 -0.57
C LEU A 57 -29.28 -9.75 0.01
N LYS A 58 -28.45 -10.57 -0.65
CA LYS A 58 -28.14 -11.91 -0.15
C LYS A 58 -27.37 -11.87 1.17
N GLY A 59 -26.37 -10.98 1.26
CA GLY A 59 -25.59 -10.79 2.49
C GLY A 59 -26.45 -10.24 3.62
N VAL A 60 -27.22 -9.19 3.34
CA VAL A 60 -28.14 -8.55 4.29
C VAL A 60 -29.14 -9.57 4.87
N LYS A 61 -29.77 -10.41 4.03
CA LYS A 61 -30.70 -11.45 4.47
C LYS A 61 -30.02 -12.57 5.28
N ALA A 62 -28.74 -12.83 5.04
CA ALA A 62 -27.99 -13.89 5.72
C ALA A 62 -27.39 -13.43 7.07
N ALA A 63 -27.18 -12.12 7.24
CA ALA A 63 -26.61 -11.54 8.45
C ALA A 63 -27.68 -11.41 9.54
N THR A 64 -27.38 -11.96 10.72
CA THR A 64 -28.24 -11.85 11.89
C THR A 64 -27.45 -11.33 13.09
N MET A 65 -28.12 -10.68 14.04
CA MET A 65 -27.45 -10.19 15.25
C MET A 65 -26.82 -11.33 16.05
N GLU A 66 -27.48 -12.49 16.10
CA GLU A 66 -26.94 -13.68 16.76
C GLU A 66 -25.59 -14.13 16.15
N LYS A 67 -25.47 -14.09 14.82
CA LYS A 67 -24.20 -14.40 14.15
C LYS A 67 -23.12 -13.37 14.48
N ALA A 68 -23.50 -12.09 14.56
CA ALA A 68 -22.57 -11.02 14.91
C ALA A 68 -22.05 -11.19 16.35
N GLU A 69 -22.93 -11.47 17.29
CA GLU A 69 -22.57 -11.72 18.68
C GLU A 69 -21.69 -12.97 18.84
N LYS A 70 -22.03 -14.08 18.17
CA LYS A 70 -21.18 -15.29 18.13
C LYS A 70 -19.79 -15.02 17.55
N MET A 71 -19.68 -14.17 16.53
CA MET A 71 -18.38 -13.81 15.96
C MET A 71 -17.56 -12.96 16.95
N ILE A 72 -18.19 -12.06 17.68
CA ILE A 72 -17.53 -11.28 18.74
C ILE A 72 -17.01 -12.21 19.84
N GLU A 73 -17.84 -13.16 20.30
CA GLU A 73 -17.43 -14.16 21.28
C GLU A 73 -16.26 -15.01 20.77
N TYR A 74 -16.32 -15.43 19.50
CA TYR A 74 -15.22 -16.14 18.85
C TYR A 74 -13.93 -15.31 18.86
N CYS A 75 -13.98 -14.05 18.44
CA CYS A 75 -12.82 -13.16 18.44
C CYS A 75 -12.23 -13.00 19.87
N ASN A 76 -13.08 -12.76 20.86
CA ASN A 76 -12.66 -12.64 22.25
C ASN A 76 -11.97 -13.90 22.78
N SER A 77 -12.51 -15.09 22.48
CA SER A 77 -11.93 -16.37 22.89
C SER A 77 -10.58 -16.68 22.21
N HIS A 78 -10.31 -16.06 21.07
CA HIS A 78 -9.07 -16.21 20.30
C HIS A 78 -8.10 -15.03 20.44
N ASN A 79 -8.34 -14.11 21.39
CA ASN A 79 -7.53 -12.91 21.61
C ASN A 79 -7.37 -12.04 20.35
N ILE A 80 -8.45 -11.92 19.57
CA ILE A 80 -8.53 -11.05 18.41
C ILE A 80 -9.20 -9.75 18.84
N ASN A 81 -8.47 -8.64 18.80
CA ASN A 81 -9.02 -7.32 19.02
C ASN A 81 -9.85 -6.89 17.81
N MET A 82 -10.90 -6.16 18.05
CA MET A 82 -11.79 -5.64 17.02
C MET A 82 -11.90 -4.11 17.15
N TYR A 83 -11.69 -3.39 16.06
CA TYR A 83 -11.79 -1.94 16.01
C TYR A 83 -12.84 -1.59 14.96
N SER A 84 -13.99 -1.07 15.40
CA SER A 84 -15.02 -0.55 14.48
C SER A 84 -14.63 0.82 13.94
N TYR A 85 -15.25 1.21 12.85
CA TYR A 85 -15.01 2.52 12.22
C TYR A 85 -15.15 3.71 13.20
N ASP A 86 -16.06 3.62 14.18
CA ASP A 86 -16.30 4.66 15.20
C ASP A 86 -15.40 4.50 16.44
N ASP A 87 -14.61 3.44 16.53
CA ASP A 87 -13.73 3.20 17.67
C ASP A 87 -12.67 4.32 17.77
N PRO A 88 -12.42 4.91 18.95
CA PRO A 88 -11.36 5.90 19.13
C PRO A 88 -9.96 5.42 18.76
N ASP A 89 -9.67 4.13 18.93
CA ASP A 89 -8.39 3.51 18.58
C ASP A 89 -8.31 3.07 17.12
N TYR A 90 -9.38 3.26 16.33
CA TYR A 90 -9.35 3.01 14.89
C TYR A 90 -8.36 3.97 14.22
N PRO A 91 -7.51 3.52 13.27
CA PRO A 91 -6.54 4.38 12.61
C PRO A 91 -7.19 5.55 11.87
N GLU A 92 -6.96 6.80 12.34
CA GLU A 92 -7.60 7.99 11.78
C GLU A 92 -7.29 8.18 10.29
N ARG A 93 -6.03 7.92 9.89
CA ARG A 93 -5.63 8.00 8.47
C ARG A 93 -6.41 7.02 7.60
N LEU A 94 -6.85 5.90 8.18
CA LEU A 94 -7.63 4.90 7.47
C LEU A 94 -9.10 5.28 7.32
N ARG A 95 -9.66 6.14 8.21
CA ARG A 95 -11.00 6.71 8.01
C ARG A 95 -11.11 7.59 6.78
N GLN A 96 -10.00 8.21 6.39
CA GLN A 96 -9.96 9.20 5.31
C GLN A 96 -9.81 8.60 3.92
N ILE A 97 -9.55 7.29 3.80
CA ILE A 97 -9.42 6.66 2.49
C ILE A 97 -10.79 6.38 1.86
N TYR A 98 -10.81 6.31 0.53
CA TYR A 98 -11.96 5.73 -0.16
C TYR A 98 -12.18 4.27 0.29
N ASN A 99 -13.41 3.92 0.67
CA ASN A 99 -13.78 2.60 1.16
C ASN A 99 -12.96 2.13 2.38
N PRO A 100 -13.01 2.84 3.53
CA PRO A 100 -12.34 2.38 4.75
C PRO A 100 -12.94 1.05 5.24
N PRO A 101 -12.18 0.18 5.93
CA PRO A 101 -12.75 -0.97 6.61
C PRO A 101 -13.81 -0.56 7.64
N SER A 102 -15.00 -1.15 7.60
CA SER A 102 -16.02 -0.93 8.64
C SER A 102 -15.65 -1.56 9.97
N LEU A 103 -14.82 -2.60 9.91
CA LEU A 103 -14.28 -3.31 11.06
C LEU A 103 -12.88 -3.82 10.74
N LEU A 104 -11.95 -3.68 11.69
CA LEU A 104 -10.61 -4.25 11.64
C LEU A 104 -10.47 -5.32 12.72
N PHE A 105 -9.92 -6.45 12.34
CA PHE A 105 -9.48 -7.51 13.24
C PHE A 105 -7.97 -7.37 13.45
N ALA A 106 -7.50 -7.47 14.70
CA ALA A 106 -6.10 -7.32 15.03
C ALA A 106 -5.61 -8.36 16.02
N SER A 107 -4.44 -8.92 15.76
CA SER A 107 -3.62 -9.60 16.75
C SER A 107 -2.46 -8.68 17.12
N GLY A 108 -2.32 -8.31 18.40
CA GLY A 108 -1.45 -7.23 18.86
C GLY A 108 -2.22 -5.94 19.13
N SER A 109 -1.55 -4.78 19.14
CA SER A 109 -2.14 -3.51 19.57
C SER A 109 -1.91 -2.38 18.56
N LEU A 110 -2.96 -1.61 18.29
CA LEU A 110 -2.92 -0.37 17.49
C LEU A 110 -2.65 0.89 18.33
N LYS A 111 -2.52 0.75 19.64
CA LYS A 111 -2.32 1.89 20.55
C LYS A 111 -1.15 2.77 20.11
N GLY A 112 -1.40 4.05 19.94
CA GLY A 112 -0.42 5.06 19.54
C GLY A 112 -0.10 5.06 18.04
N LEU A 113 -0.85 4.31 17.20
CA LEU A 113 -0.63 4.30 15.76
C LEU A 113 -0.98 5.65 15.10
N ASN A 114 -2.01 6.32 15.60
CA ASN A 114 -2.43 7.62 15.07
C ASN A 114 -1.35 8.70 15.17
N ASP A 115 -0.50 8.60 16.19
CA ASP A 115 0.61 9.53 16.43
C ASP A 115 1.94 9.07 15.83
N ALA A 116 2.02 7.87 15.28
CA ALA A 116 3.28 7.32 14.79
C ALA A 116 3.57 7.70 13.34
N VAL A 117 4.85 7.80 13.00
CA VAL A 117 5.27 7.79 11.59
C VAL A 117 5.22 6.35 11.10
N VAL A 118 4.32 6.08 10.18
CA VAL A 118 4.11 4.74 9.59
C VAL A 118 4.47 4.79 8.11
N ILE A 119 5.32 3.89 7.64
CA ILE A 119 5.70 3.75 6.23
C ILE A 119 5.28 2.35 5.74
N ALA A 120 4.45 2.33 4.69
CA ALA A 120 4.09 1.09 4.00
C ALA A 120 5.25 0.69 3.08
N ALA A 121 5.97 -0.38 3.42
CA ALA A 121 7.17 -0.79 2.70
C ALA A 121 6.97 -2.18 2.08
N GLY A 122 7.47 -2.36 0.85
CA GLY A 122 7.41 -3.64 0.18
C GLY A 122 7.89 -3.59 -1.27
N GLY A 123 7.66 -4.69 -2.00
CA GLY A 123 8.11 -4.81 -3.38
C GLY A 123 7.90 -6.22 -3.96
N THR A 124 8.77 -6.58 -4.89
CA THR A 124 8.71 -7.88 -5.57
C THR A 124 8.90 -9.07 -4.63
N ARG A 125 8.32 -10.21 -5.02
CA ARG A 125 8.53 -11.49 -4.35
C ARG A 125 9.87 -12.15 -4.70
N ARG A 126 10.54 -11.68 -5.75
CA ARG A 126 11.85 -12.16 -6.23
C ARG A 126 12.82 -10.99 -6.35
N PRO A 127 13.31 -10.47 -5.22
CA PRO A 127 14.20 -9.32 -5.23
C PRO A 127 15.61 -9.68 -5.71
N SER A 128 16.30 -8.70 -6.29
CA SER A 128 17.74 -8.78 -6.49
C SER A 128 18.48 -8.70 -5.16
N ARG A 129 19.70 -9.21 -5.12
CA ARG A 129 20.57 -9.14 -3.95
C ARG A 129 20.82 -7.68 -3.53
N TYR A 130 21.09 -6.80 -4.48
CA TYR A 130 21.26 -5.38 -4.25
C TYR A 130 20.06 -4.78 -3.51
N THR A 131 18.85 -5.02 -4.03
CA THR A 131 17.65 -4.45 -3.41
C THR A 131 17.40 -5.00 -2.01
N VAL A 132 17.69 -6.27 -1.75
CA VAL A 132 17.60 -6.84 -0.40
C VAL A 132 18.53 -6.10 0.56
N GLU A 133 19.82 -5.95 0.21
CA GLU A 133 20.82 -5.30 1.07
C GLU A 133 20.46 -3.83 1.35
N VAL A 134 20.02 -3.07 0.33
CA VAL A 134 19.61 -1.67 0.50
C VAL A 134 18.33 -1.56 1.33
N THR A 135 17.33 -2.41 1.05
CA THR A 135 16.07 -2.44 1.81
C THR A 135 16.30 -2.77 3.28
N GLU A 136 17.15 -3.77 3.56
CA GLU A 136 17.51 -4.15 4.94
C GLU A 136 18.13 -2.98 5.71
N ARG A 137 19.03 -2.25 5.07
CA ARG A 137 19.67 -1.10 5.68
C ARG A 137 18.67 0.01 5.97
N ILE A 138 17.92 0.44 4.95
CA ILE A 138 16.97 1.56 5.07
C ILE A 138 15.87 1.25 6.09
N CYS A 139 15.24 0.07 6.03
CA CYS A 139 14.19 -0.31 6.96
C CYS A 139 14.69 -0.45 8.41
N ARG A 140 15.93 -0.92 8.61
CA ARG A 140 16.56 -0.96 9.92
C ARG A 140 16.77 0.44 10.47
N ASP A 141 17.33 1.34 9.66
CA ASP A 141 17.66 2.71 10.07
C ASP A 141 16.37 3.51 10.35
N LEU A 142 15.32 3.34 9.54
CA LEU A 142 13.98 3.90 9.79
C LEU A 142 13.41 3.40 11.12
N ALA A 143 13.49 2.10 11.37
CA ALA A 143 12.99 1.50 12.60
C ALA A 143 13.74 1.99 13.86
N GLN A 144 15.06 2.17 13.79
CA GLN A 144 15.87 2.76 14.85
C GLN A 144 15.50 4.22 15.13
N ALA A 145 15.12 4.96 14.08
CA ALA A 145 14.61 6.32 14.19
C ALA A 145 13.17 6.40 14.73
N GLY A 146 12.50 5.27 15.03
CA GLY A 146 11.15 5.24 15.60
C GLY A 146 10.02 5.12 14.58
N VAL A 147 10.33 4.95 13.29
CA VAL A 147 9.34 4.71 12.24
C VAL A 147 8.75 3.32 12.38
N VAL A 148 7.44 3.22 12.28
CA VAL A 148 6.71 1.94 12.19
C VAL A 148 6.71 1.45 10.74
N ILE A 149 7.26 0.28 10.50
CA ILE A 149 7.24 -0.34 9.18
C ILE A 149 5.97 -1.20 9.03
N ALA A 150 5.14 -0.84 8.06
CA ALA A 150 3.95 -1.61 7.69
C ALA A 150 4.20 -2.38 6.39
N SER A 151 3.76 -3.64 6.29
CA SER A 151 3.95 -4.46 5.09
C SER A 151 2.92 -5.60 4.99
N GLY A 152 3.00 -6.36 3.90
CA GLY A 152 2.03 -7.41 3.56
C GLY A 152 2.36 -8.81 4.06
N ILE A 153 3.53 -9.06 4.64
CA ILE A 153 4.04 -10.38 5.07
C ILE A 153 4.29 -11.38 3.91
N ALA A 154 4.19 -10.98 2.66
CA ALA A 154 4.50 -11.85 1.53
C ALA A 154 5.99 -12.26 1.52
N VAL A 155 6.31 -13.36 0.85
CA VAL A 155 7.71 -13.74 0.59
C VAL A 155 8.37 -12.64 -0.25
N GLY A 156 9.66 -12.40 -0.06
CA GLY A 156 10.42 -11.35 -0.74
C GLY A 156 10.54 -10.06 0.08
N LEU A 157 10.39 -8.91 -0.56
CA LEU A 157 10.70 -7.62 0.07
C LEU A 157 9.77 -7.26 1.23
N ASP A 158 8.51 -7.70 1.24
CA ASP A 158 7.63 -7.54 2.39
C ASP A 158 8.27 -8.15 3.66
N SER A 159 8.75 -9.40 3.54
CA SER A 159 9.42 -10.10 4.64
C SER A 159 10.75 -9.45 5.02
N VAL A 160 11.50 -8.95 4.04
CA VAL A 160 12.76 -8.22 4.29
C VAL A 160 12.51 -6.96 5.11
N CYS A 161 11.54 -6.13 4.71
CA CYS A 161 11.18 -4.90 5.42
C CYS A 161 10.81 -5.17 6.89
N LEU A 162 9.88 -6.12 7.12
CA LEU A 162 9.43 -6.45 8.46
C LEU A 162 10.56 -7.03 9.33
N ARG A 163 11.34 -7.98 8.77
CA ARG A 163 12.44 -8.61 9.49
C ARG A 163 13.51 -7.60 9.90
N SER A 164 13.88 -6.69 8.99
CA SER A 164 14.89 -5.67 9.26
C SER A 164 14.47 -4.71 10.36
N ALA A 165 13.18 -4.28 10.34
CA ALA A 165 12.62 -3.46 11.39
C ALA A 165 12.56 -4.19 12.74
N MET A 166 12.17 -5.48 12.75
CA MET A 166 12.11 -6.29 13.96
C MET A 166 13.51 -6.52 14.57
N HIS A 167 14.54 -6.77 13.74
CA HIS A 167 15.92 -6.88 14.21
C HIS A 167 16.42 -5.57 14.87
N ALA A 168 15.96 -4.43 14.38
CA ALA A 168 16.21 -3.13 15.00
C ALA A 168 15.33 -2.85 16.24
N ARG A 169 14.52 -3.82 16.69
CA ARG A 169 13.54 -3.68 17.79
C ARG A 169 12.48 -2.59 17.54
N GLY A 170 12.26 -2.23 16.28
CA GLY A 170 11.22 -1.29 15.87
C GLY A 170 9.82 -1.93 15.87
N LYS A 171 8.80 -1.07 15.92
CA LYS A 171 7.41 -1.51 15.77
C LYS A 171 7.12 -1.89 14.32
N VAL A 172 6.33 -2.92 14.13
CA VAL A 172 5.94 -3.42 12.81
C VAL A 172 4.43 -3.67 12.75
N ILE A 173 3.86 -3.49 11.56
CA ILE A 173 2.48 -3.83 11.28
C ILE A 173 2.44 -4.70 10.03
N SER A 174 1.65 -5.77 10.08
CA SER A 174 1.35 -6.54 8.89
C SER A 174 -0.14 -6.49 8.59
N VAL A 175 -0.51 -6.19 7.34
CA VAL A 175 -1.90 -6.25 6.88
C VAL A 175 -2.08 -7.49 6.03
N LEU A 176 -3.08 -8.32 6.32
CA LEU A 176 -3.30 -9.59 5.64
C LEU A 176 -4.41 -9.51 4.58
N PRO A 177 -4.30 -10.28 3.47
CA PRO A 177 -5.36 -10.44 2.48
C PRO A 177 -6.28 -11.62 2.81
N CYS A 178 -6.44 -11.95 4.10
CA CYS A 178 -7.23 -13.07 4.61
C CYS A 178 -7.46 -12.90 6.10
N GLY A 179 -8.26 -13.75 6.69
CA GLY A 179 -8.48 -13.77 8.14
C GLY A 179 -7.22 -14.06 8.95
N LEU A 180 -7.20 -13.61 10.20
CA LEU A 180 -6.04 -13.73 11.08
C LEU A 180 -5.67 -15.19 11.38
N ASN A 181 -6.65 -16.09 11.44
CA ASN A 181 -6.43 -17.52 11.70
C ASN A 181 -6.06 -18.31 10.44
N CYS A 182 -6.15 -17.69 9.26
CA CYS A 182 -5.74 -18.34 8.03
C CYS A 182 -4.23 -18.60 8.03
N ASN A 183 -3.82 -19.82 7.67
CA ASN A 183 -2.40 -20.18 7.53
C ASN A 183 -1.82 -19.65 6.20
N TYR A 184 -1.72 -18.34 6.10
CA TYR A 184 -1.16 -17.63 4.96
C TYR A 184 -0.23 -16.48 5.41
N PRO A 185 0.91 -16.30 4.76
CA PRO A 185 1.60 -17.30 3.94
C PRO A 185 2.16 -18.42 4.85
N LYS A 186 2.22 -19.66 4.35
CA LYS A 186 2.69 -20.81 5.13
C LYS A 186 4.13 -20.62 5.62
N GLU A 187 4.96 -20.03 4.76
CA GLU A 187 6.39 -19.78 4.99
C GLU A 187 6.63 -18.79 6.14
N ASN A 188 5.66 -17.90 6.40
CA ASN A 188 5.77 -16.83 7.39
C ASN A 188 4.76 -16.98 8.54
N ALA A 189 4.19 -18.17 8.72
CA ALA A 189 3.15 -18.40 9.74
C ALA A 189 3.62 -18.04 11.17
N ASP A 190 4.85 -18.38 11.53
CA ASP A 190 5.41 -18.05 12.84
C ASP A 190 5.76 -16.57 12.99
N ALA A 191 6.04 -15.89 11.88
CA ALA A 191 6.31 -14.46 11.90
C ALA A 191 5.11 -13.65 12.39
N LYS A 192 3.86 -14.09 12.13
CA LYS A 192 2.65 -13.43 12.63
C LYS A 192 2.67 -13.26 14.14
N LYS A 193 3.08 -14.30 14.89
CA LYS A 193 3.14 -14.26 16.36
C LYS A 193 4.19 -13.24 16.85
N VAL A 194 5.31 -13.16 16.15
CA VAL A 194 6.37 -12.21 16.50
C VAL A 194 5.91 -10.78 16.17
N ILE A 195 5.34 -10.56 14.99
CA ILE A 195 4.80 -9.26 14.57
C ILE A 195 3.73 -8.77 15.55
N ALA A 196 2.80 -9.63 15.96
CA ALA A 196 1.76 -9.29 16.93
C ALA A 196 2.32 -8.84 18.28
N ARG A 197 3.47 -9.37 18.71
CA ARG A 197 4.15 -8.96 19.96
C ARG A 197 4.89 -7.64 19.83
N MET A 198 5.38 -7.31 18.63
CA MET A 198 6.14 -6.10 18.34
C MET A 198 5.29 -4.95 17.78
N GLY A 199 4.02 -5.21 17.50
CA GLY A 199 3.09 -4.26 16.94
C GLY A 199 1.72 -4.91 16.72
N ALA A 200 1.32 -5.10 15.44
CA ALA A 200 0.05 -5.74 15.13
C ALA A 200 0.05 -6.48 13.79
N VAL A 201 -0.76 -7.54 13.72
CA VAL A 201 -1.22 -8.15 12.48
C VAL A 201 -2.68 -7.78 12.28
N LEU A 202 -3.00 -7.15 11.15
CA LEU A 202 -4.31 -6.59 10.84
C LEU A 202 -5.00 -7.33 9.70
N SER A 203 -6.30 -7.40 9.75
CA SER A 203 -7.15 -7.81 8.64
C SER A 203 -8.50 -7.12 8.68
N GLU A 204 -9.10 -6.85 7.51
CA GLU A 204 -10.52 -6.50 7.43
C GLU A 204 -11.42 -7.71 7.15
N TYR A 205 -10.82 -8.88 6.95
CA TYR A 205 -11.52 -10.15 6.67
C TYR A 205 -11.81 -10.91 7.95
N PHE A 206 -12.90 -11.66 7.96
CA PHE A 206 -13.24 -12.49 9.14
C PHE A 206 -12.15 -13.50 9.46
N PRO A 207 -11.99 -13.90 10.73
CA PRO A 207 -10.82 -14.66 11.17
C PRO A 207 -10.48 -15.91 10.36
N GLU A 208 -11.46 -16.59 9.81
CA GLU A 208 -11.29 -17.83 9.03
C GLU A 208 -11.32 -17.61 7.51
N ASP A 209 -11.50 -16.38 7.03
CA ASP A 209 -11.57 -16.09 5.59
C ASP A 209 -10.27 -16.47 4.90
N ARG A 210 -10.39 -17.22 3.79
CA ARG A 210 -9.26 -17.64 2.99
C ARG A 210 -8.82 -16.54 2.02
N PRO A 211 -7.53 -16.49 1.64
CA PRO A 211 -7.04 -15.50 0.68
C PRO A 211 -7.63 -15.74 -0.71
N SER A 212 -7.90 -14.66 -1.43
CA SER A 212 -8.29 -14.66 -2.83
C SER A 212 -7.51 -13.58 -3.59
N SER A 213 -7.42 -13.67 -4.91
CA SER A 213 -6.72 -12.67 -5.75
C SER A 213 -7.28 -11.25 -5.54
N ALA A 214 -8.60 -11.12 -5.44
CA ALA A 214 -9.28 -9.86 -5.17
C ALA A 214 -8.89 -9.26 -3.80
N TYR A 215 -8.73 -10.11 -2.79
CA TYR A 215 -8.36 -9.67 -1.44
C TYR A 215 -6.95 -9.08 -1.36
N PHE A 216 -6.02 -9.56 -2.18
CA PHE A 216 -4.67 -8.98 -2.22
C PHE A 216 -4.69 -7.53 -2.68
N ARG A 217 -5.44 -7.23 -3.75
CA ARG A 217 -5.56 -5.88 -4.27
C ARG A 217 -6.32 -4.98 -3.27
N ALA A 218 -7.48 -5.44 -2.79
CA ALA A 218 -8.28 -4.68 -1.84
C ALA A 218 -7.51 -4.40 -0.54
N ARG A 219 -6.70 -5.34 -0.03
CA ARG A 219 -5.86 -5.17 1.14
C ARG A 219 -4.87 -4.00 1.01
N ASN A 220 -4.28 -3.80 -0.18
CA ASN A 220 -3.23 -2.80 -0.38
C ASN A 220 -3.73 -1.37 -0.12
N ARG A 221 -5.04 -1.07 -0.30
CA ARG A 221 -5.62 0.21 0.12
C ARG A 221 -5.58 0.43 1.63
N VAL A 222 -5.69 -0.66 2.41
CA VAL A 222 -5.59 -0.62 3.87
C VAL A 222 -4.13 -0.43 4.29
N LEU A 223 -3.21 -1.12 3.62
CA LEU A 223 -1.78 -1.00 3.88
C LEU A 223 -1.28 0.43 3.63
N SER A 224 -1.61 1.03 2.47
CA SER A 224 -1.30 2.44 2.21
C SER A 224 -2.11 3.36 3.15
N GLY A 225 -3.36 2.98 3.47
CA GLY A 225 -4.28 3.75 4.29
C GLY A 225 -3.77 4.06 5.70
N ILE A 226 -3.14 3.11 6.36
CA ILE A 226 -2.56 3.29 7.71
C ILE A 226 -1.25 4.07 7.72
N ALA A 227 -0.59 4.22 6.56
CA ALA A 227 0.73 4.82 6.44
C ALA A 227 0.66 6.32 6.08
N LEU A 228 1.77 7.02 6.26
CA LEU A 228 1.99 8.37 5.76
C LEU A 228 2.53 8.36 4.33
N GLY A 229 3.29 7.34 3.96
CA GLY A 229 3.84 7.15 2.63
C GLY A 229 4.08 5.69 2.30
N ALA A 230 4.31 5.41 1.02
CA ALA A 230 4.61 4.07 0.49
C ALA A 230 6.06 4.01 -0.02
N PHE A 231 6.84 3.06 0.48
CA PHE A 231 8.22 2.81 0.08
C PHE A 231 8.29 1.53 -0.78
N ILE A 232 8.38 1.71 -2.09
CA ILE A 232 8.45 0.63 -3.08
C ILE A 232 9.90 0.41 -3.47
N THR A 233 10.46 -0.73 -3.09
CA THR A 233 11.90 -0.96 -3.17
C THR A 233 12.34 -1.60 -4.49
N GLN A 234 11.54 -2.49 -5.06
CA GLN A 234 11.70 -3.06 -6.40
C GLN A 234 10.36 -3.55 -6.92
N ALA A 235 10.01 -3.19 -8.14
CA ALA A 235 8.82 -3.65 -8.83
C ALA A 235 9.00 -3.59 -10.33
N GLY A 236 8.68 -4.66 -11.04
CA GLY A 236 8.49 -4.67 -12.49
C GLY A 236 7.07 -4.24 -12.86
N ILE A 237 6.81 -4.06 -14.15
CA ILE A 237 5.48 -3.78 -14.69
C ILE A 237 4.52 -4.92 -14.29
N GLY A 238 3.32 -4.58 -13.80
CA GLY A 238 2.35 -5.57 -13.33
C GLY A 238 2.61 -6.15 -11.93
N SER A 239 3.64 -5.67 -11.23
CA SER A 239 3.89 -6.06 -9.84
C SER A 239 2.74 -5.63 -8.92
N GLY A 240 2.28 -6.54 -8.05
CA GLY A 240 1.28 -6.21 -7.03
C GLY A 240 1.69 -5.08 -6.07
N ALA A 241 2.98 -4.80 -5.93
CA ALA A 241 3.48 -3.69 -5.12
C ALA A 241 3.12 -2.33 -5.73
N LEU A 242 2.99 -2.23 -7.06
CA LEU A 242 2.56 -1.00 -7.73
C LEU A 242 1.13 -0.61 -7.34
N SER A 243 0.26 -1.57 -7.02
CA SER A 243 -1.08 -1.23 -6.52
C SER A 243 -1.05 -0.53 -5.16
N THR A 244 -0.04 -0.82 -4.30
CA THR A 244 0.15 -0.07 -3.05
C THR A 244 0.55 1.37 -3.33
N ALA A 245 1.44 1.61 -4.31
CA ALA A 245 1.81 2.95 -4.74
C ALA A 245 0.62 3.71 -5.34
N SER A 246 -0.17 3.04 -6.21
CA SER A 246 -1.38 3.64 -6.80
C SER A 246 -2.40 4.05 -5.74
N PHE A 247 -2.65 3.20 -4.74
CA PHE A 247 -3.53 3.57 -3.63
C PHE A 247 -2.94 4.70 -2.78
N ALA A 248 -1.62 4.71 -2.55
CA ALA A 248 -0.95 5.79 -1.81
C ALA A 248 -1.11 7.13 -2.56
N ALA A 249 -0.89 7.16 -3.88
CA ALA A 249 -1.12 8.33 -4.71
C ALA A 249 -2.57 8.82 -4.65
N ALA A 250 -3.55 7.89 -4.85
CA ALA A 250 -4.97 8.23 -4.76
C ALA A 250 -5.41 8.72 -3.36
N GLN A 251 -4.64 8.39 -2.32
CA GLN A 251 -4.86 8.84 -0.95
C GLN A 251 -4.04 10.10 -0.59
N GLY A 252 -3.37 10.74 -1.56
CA GLY A 252 -2.55 11.93 -1.37
C GLY A 252 -1.32 11.71 -0.49
N LYS A 253 -0.69 10.53 -0.57
CA LYS A 253 0.45 10.15 0.26
C LYS A 253 1.73 10.08 -0.54
N ASP A 254 2.85 10.30 0.15
CA ASP A 254 4.16 10.26 -0.47
C ASP A 254 4.52 8.88 -1.01
N ILE A 255 5.23 8.85 -2.12
CA ILE A 255 5.79 7.62 -2.70
C ILE A 255 7.30 7.74 -2.73
N PHE A 256 7.96 6.71 -2.23
CA PHE A 256 9.40 6.60 -2.11
C PHE A 256 9.89 5.37 -2.87
N CYS A 257 11.00 5.51 -3.61
CA CYS A 257 11.56 4.41 -4.38
C CYS A 257 13.09 4.35 -4.25
N ILE A 258 13.64 3.14 -4.20
CA ILE A 258 15.09 2.95 -4.35
C ILE A 258 15.44 3.14 -5.82
N PRO A 259 16.42 4.01 -6.19
CA PRO A 259 16.93 4.08 -7.54
C PRO A 259 17.49 2.73 -7.98
N PRO A 260 17.08 2.22 -9.16
CA PRO A 260 17.55 0.92 -9.64
C PRO A 260 19.04 0.97 -10.03
N HIS A 261 19.76 -0.13 -9.82
CA HIS A 261 21.15 -0.27 -10.27
C HIS A 261 21.24 -0.71 -11.73
N GLU A 262 20.15 -1.19 -12.32
CA GLU A 262 20.04 -1.63 -13.71
C GLU A 262 18.82 -0.98 -14.38
N LEU A 263 19.06 0.06 -15.19
CA LEU A 263 18.00 0.87 -15.80
C LEU A 263 17.20 0.13 -16.88
N PHE A 264 17.79 -0.88 -17.52
CA PHE A 264 17.16 -1.61 -18.63
C PHE A 264 16.64 -2.99 -18.23
N ASN A 265 16.61 -3.29 -16.94
CA ASN A 265 16.07 -4.53 -16.43
C ASN A 265 14.58 -4.37 -16.11
N ASP A 266 13.73 -5.18 -16.75
CA ASP A 266 12.27 -5.17 -16.61
C ASP A 266 11.78 -5.35 -15.15
N GLU A 267 12.60 -5.96 -14.29
CA GLU A 267 12.29 -6.13 -12.87
C GLU A 267 12.25 -4.82 -12.09
N TYR A 268 12.79 -3.73 -12.67
CA TYR A 268 12.75 -2.37 -12.10
C TYR A 268 11.86 -1.42 -12.89
N ALA A 269 11.27 -1.84 -14.00
CA ALA A 269 10.52 -0.95 -14.89
C ALA A 269 9.37 -0.22 -14.18
N GLY A 270 8.71 -0.89 -13.23
CA GLY A 270 7.65 -0.26 -12.42
C GLY A 270 8.18 0.83 -11.47
N VAL A 271 9.33 0.59 -10.81
CA VAL A 271 9.97 1.61 -9.95
C VAL A 271 10.48 2.78 -10.78
N ILE A 272 11.04 2.50 -11.97
CA ILE A 272 11.46 3.56 -12.91
C ILE A 272 10.26 4.42 -13.32
N GLY A 273 9.09 3.81 -13.59
CA GLY A 273 7.85 4.52 -13.84
C GLY A 273 7.48 5.45 -12.68
N LEU A 274 7.40 4.92 -11.45
CA LEU A 274 7.09 5.72 -10.27
C LEU A 274 8.05 6.90 -10.07
N LEU A 275 9.36 6.70 -10.31
CA LEU A 275 10.35 7.79 -10.21
C LEU A 275 10.13 8.86 -11.29
N ARG A 276 9.74 8.48 -12.51
CA ARG A 276 9.38 9.42 -13.58
C ARG A 276 8.10 10.19 -13.25
N ASP A 277 7.17 9.56 -12.56
CA ASP A 277 5.89 10.14 -12.11
C ASP A 277 6.06 11.01 -10.86
N GLY A 278 7.29 11.21 -10.37
CA GLY A 278 7.59 12.11 -9.24
C GLY A 278 7.75 11.44 -7.89
N ALA A 279 7.85 10.10 -7.81
CA ALA A 279 8.20 9.45 -6.56
C ALA A 279 9.59 9.89 -6.08
N THR A 280 9.74 10.11 -4.77
CA THR A 280 11.00 10.56 -4.17
C THR A 280 12.04 9.43 -4.23
N PRO A 281 13.22 9.66 -4.84
CA PRO A 281 14.32 8.70 -4.80
C PRO A 281 14.90 8.62 -3.38
N VAL A 282 15.15 7.38 -2.91
CA VAL A 282 15.67 7.11 -1.58
C VAL A 282 17.05 6.50 -1.68
N PHE A 283 18.05 7.20 -1.20
CA PHE A 283 19.45 6.78 -1.11
C PHE A 283 19.80 6.31 0.30
N ASP A 284 19.16 6.89 1.31
CA ASP A 284 19.22 6.44 2.71
C ASP A 284 17.91 6.81 3.46
N ALA A 285 17.82 6.42 4.73
CA ALA A 285 16.61 6.62 5.53
C ALA A 285 16.28 8.11 5.76
N ARG A 286 17.24 9.04 5.63
CA ARG A 286 17.04 10.47 5.81
C ARG A 286 16.12 11.05 4.74
N ASP A 287 16.16 10.51 3.52
CA ASP A 287 15.30 10.98 2.43
C ASP A 287 13.82 10.81 2.79
N ILE A 288 13.46 9.74 3.51
CA ILE A 288 12.11 9.52 4.02
C ILE A 288 11.87 10.34 5.30
N LEU A 289 12.82 10.34 6.25
CA LEU A 289 12.65 11.01 7.54
C LEU A 289 12.47 12.52 7.39
N ASN A 290 13.17 13.16 6.45
CA ASN A 290 13.11 14.60 6.21
C ASN A 290 11.69 15.07 5.82
N GLN A 291 10.89 14.23 5.15
CA GLN A 291 9.49 14.56 4.82
C GLN A 291 8.62 14.72 6.07
N TYR A 292 8.94 13.98 7.14
CA TYR A 292 8.09 13.90 8.33
C TYR A 292 8.71 14.57 9.56
N TYR A 293 10.00 14.92 9.53
CA TYR A 293 10.70 15.45 10.69
C TYR A 293 10.05 16.75 11.21
N GLY A 294 9.63 17.65 10.33
CA GLY A 294 9.02 18.92 10.73
C GLY A 294 7.73 18.77 11.56
N VAL A 295 6.97 17.70 11.32
CA VAL A 295 5.67 17.46 11.99
C VAL A 295 5.83 16.44 13.13
N TYR A 296 6.68 15.44 12.97
CA TYR A 296 6.77 14.28 13.86
C TYR A 296 8.11 14.17 14.60
N ALA A 297 8.91 15.23 14.67
CA ALA A 297 10.22 15.20 15.38
C ALA A 297 10.12 14.62 16.80
N HIS A 298 9.04 14.94 17.52
CA HIS A 298 8.78 14.46 18.88
C HIS A 298 8.43 12.97 19.00
N LYS A 299 8.21 12.29 17.87
CA LYS A 299 7.94 10.84 17.77
C LYS A 299 9.11 10.05 17.21
N LEU A 300 10.11 10.75 16.69
CA LEU A 300 11.33 10.15 16.17
C LEU A 300 12.41 10.10 17.28
N ASN A 301 13.24 9.07 17.22
CA ASN A 301 14.35 8.91 18.16
C ASN A 301 15.54 9.79 17.74
N PRO A 302 15.86 10.89 18.43
CA PRO A 302 16.95 11.78 18.06
C PRO A 302 18.35 11.14 18.24
N ASP A 303 18.43 10.07 19.06
CA ASP A 303 19.67 9.34 19.33
C ASP A 303 19.96 8.24 18.30
N ALA A 304 19.10 8.03 17.33
CA ALA A 304 19.35 7.07 16.25
C ALA A 304 20.63 7.44 15.49
N ASP A 305 21.42 6.42 15.14
CA ASP A 305 22.72 6.60 14.49
C ASP A 305 22.63 7.37 13.17
N ILE A 306 21.49 7.24 12.47
CA ILE A 306 21.21 7.96 11.23
C ILE A 306 21.28 9.49 11.38
N PHE A 307 20.98 10.03 12.58
CA PHE A 307 21.08 11.47 12.86
C PHE A 307 22.48 11.88 13.36
N LYS A 308 23.34 10.91 13.75
CA LYS A 308 24.70 11.15 14.26
C LYS A 308 25.74 11.20 13.16
N ILE A 309 25.40 10.86 11.91
CA ILE A 309 26.32 10.97 10.78
C ILE A 309 26.65 12.45 10.58
N LYS A 310 27.76 12.88 11.15
CA LYS A 310 28.28 14.25 11.02
C LYS A 310 28.60 14.52 9.55
N GLY A 311 27.94 15.54 9.04
CA GLY A 311 28.43 16.36 7.93
C GLY A 311 28.40 15.67 6.57
N ASP A 312 27.67 16.26 5.66
CA ASP A 312 28.08 16.31 4.27
C ASP A 312 29.58 16.63 4.28
N ARG A 313 30.40 15.61 4.07
CA ARG A 313 31.75 15.88 3.56
C ARG A 313 31.48 16.43 2.18
N ASP A 314 31.57 17.75 2.12
CA ASP A 314 31.52 18.52 0.92
C ASP A 314 32.36 17.77 -0.14
N LEU A 315 31.69 17.13 -1.08
CA LEU A 315 32.35 16.36 -2.16
C LEU A 315 33.31 17.26 -2.95
N PHE A 316 33.17 18.58 -2.79
CA PHE A 316 33.98 19.62 -3.42
C PHE A 316 35.14 20.14 -2.56
N SER A 317 35.22 19.82 -1.27
CA SER A 317 36.34 20.25 -0.40
C SER A 317 37.60 19.38 -0.50
N ARG A 318 37.60 18.33 -1.32
CA ARG A 318 38.77 17.45 -1.54
C ARG A 318 39.77 17.94 -2.59
N THR A 319 39.52 19.07 -3.27
CA THR A 319 40.38 19.52 -4.39
C THR A 319 41.49 20.47 -4.01
N GLU A 320 41.63 20.91 -2.76
CA GLU A 320 42.67 21.90 -2.41
C GLU A 320 43.79 21.43 -1.46
N GLN A 321 43.74 20.22 -0.89
CA GLN A 321 44.79 19.75 0.05
C GLN A 321 45.72 18.64 -0.45
N ASP A 322 45.46 18.01 -1.62
CA ASP A 322 46.33 16.92 -2.11
C ASP A 322 47.36 17.33 -3.16
N ASN A 323 47.56 18.62 -3.40
CA ASN A 323 48.57 19.14 -4.38
C ASN A 323 49.93 19.52 -3.78
N SER A 324 50.24 19.19 -2.52
CA SER A 324 51.52 19.61 -1.93
C SER A 324 52.48 18.47 -1.55
N GLU A 325 52.22 17.20 -1.85
CA GLU A 325 53.26 16.17 -1.67
C GLU A 325 53.25 15.10 -2.74
N SER A 326 54.41 14.99 -3.38
CA SER A 326 55.00 13.89 -4.13
C SER A 326 54.94 13.96 -5.66
N GLY A 327 55.96 14.60 -6.22
CA GLY A 327 56.50 14.30 -7.53
C GLY A 327 57.05 12.87 -7.59
N LYS A 328 56.23 11.88 -8.00
CA LYS A 328 56.67 10.62 -8.56
C LYS A 328 55.78 10.24 -9.72
N GLN A 329 56.38 10.19 -10.91
CA GLN A 329 55.74 9.77 -12.13
C GLN A 329 55.22 8.31 -12.01
N PRO A 330 54.02 8.00 -12.46
CA PRO A 330 53.54 6.64 -12.51
C PRO A 330 54.17 5.87 -13.65
N ALA A 331 54.56 4.62 -13.38
CA ALA A 331 55.09 3.66 -14.36
C ALA A 331 54.03 3.29 -15.41
N PRO A 332 54.45 2.97 -16.67
CA PRO A 332 53.49 2.65 -17.73
C PRO A 332 52.79 1.29 -17.51
N PRO A 333 51.54 1.12 -17.97
CA PRO A 333 50.76 -0.08 -17.74
C PRO A 333 51.27 -1.25 -18.58
N PRO A 334 51.15 -2.50 -18.11
CA PRO A 334 51.62 -3.70 -18.83
C PRO A 334 50.76 -3.98 -20.07
N LYS A 335 51.41 -4.34 -21.17
CA LYS A 335 50.80 -4.73 -22.45
C LYS A 335 49.96 -5.98 -22.31
N GLN A 336 48.67 -5.88 -22.59
CA GLN A 336 47.78 -7.04 -22.73
C GLN A 336 48.07 -7.82 -24.02
N LYS A 337 48.29 -9.13 -23.90
CA LYS A 337 48.36 -10.07 -25.01
C LYS A 337 46.95 -10.45 -25.47
N ALA A 338 46.67 -10.34 -26.76
CA ALA A 338 45.41 -10.73 -27.38
C ALA A 338 45.26 -12.28 -27.39
N PRO A 339 44.07 -12.81 -27.14
CA PRO A 339 43.78 -14.21 -27.34
C PRO A 339 43.36 -14.52 -28.77
N ALA A 340 43.85 -15.66 -29.26
CA ALA A 340 43.66 -16.20 -30.58
C ALA A 340 42.23 -16.66 -30.84
N LYS A 341 41.78 -16.47 -32.08
CA LYS A 341 40.52 -16.96 -32.64
C LYS A 341 40.49 -18.47 -32.74
N LYS A 342 39.41 -19.12 -32.34
CA LYS A 342 38.97 -20.41 -32.88
C LYS A 342 37.52 -20.28 -33.36
N HIS A 343 37.39 -20.61 -34.63
CA HIS A 343 36.13 -20.86 -35.33
C HIS A 343 35.53 -22.17 -34.89
N GLU A 344 34.22 -22.23 -34.72
CA GLU A 344 33.37 -23.35 -35.17
C GLU A 344 31.90 -22.90 -35.12
N GLN A 345 31.23 -23.01 -36.27
CA GLN A 345 29.79 -23.02 -36.53
C GLN A 345 29.40 -24.45 -36.92
N PRO A 346 28.11 -24.74 -37.18
CA PRO A 346 26.88 -24.67 -36.40
C PRO A 346 26.15 -26.03 -36.37
N GLN A 347 25.15 -26.21 -35.53
CA GLN A 347 24.10 -27.20 -35.85
C GLN A 347 22.71 -26.67 -35.34
N THR A 348 21.81 -26.69 -36.28
CA THR A 348 20.38 -26.49 -36.25
C THR A 348 19.68 -27.64 -35.55
N GLU A 349 18.63 -27.34 -34.76
CA GLU A 349 17.44 -28.18 -34.69
C GLU A 349 16.22 -27.36 -34.30
N GLU A 350 15.19 -27.53 -35.12
CA GLU A 350 13.83 -26.97 -35.04
C GLU A 350 13.00 -27.67 -33.96
N SER A 351 12.10 -26.98 -33.34
CA SER A 351 10.68 -27.38 -33.16
C SER A 351 9.88 -26.33 -32.42
N SER A 352 9.00 -25.68 -33.14
CA SER A 352 7.53 -25.71 -33.15
C SER A 352 6.80 -24.98 -32.03
N ASP A 353 6.19 -23.88 -32.45
CA ASP A 353 4.83 -23.39 -32.21
C ASP A 353 4.25 -23.34 -30.79
N ARG A 354 3.95 -22.14 -30.35
CA ARG A 354 2.55 -21.71 -30.13
C ARG A 354 2.43 -20.21 -29.87
N ASP A 355 1.59 -19.63 -30.71
CA ASP A 355 1.06 -18.28 -30.69
C ASP A 355 0.58 -17.78 -29.31
N SER A 356 0.92 -16.53 -29.01
CA SER A 356 0.01 -15.60 -28.37
C SER A 356 0.37 -14.18 -28.83
N SER A 357 -0.49 -13.64 -29.66
CA SER A 357 -0.46 -12.32 -30.24
C SER A 357 -0.47 -11.24 -29.14
N SER A 358 0.56 -10.41 -29.14
CA SER A 358 0.56 -9.11 -28.48
C SER A 358 0.58 -8.06 -29.60
N ASP A 359 -0.52 -7.34 -29.73
CA ASP A 359 -0.63 -6.14 -30.56
C ASP A 359 0.34 -5.08 -30.04
N ARG A 360 1.33 -4.75 -30.85
CA ARG A 360 2.18 -3.57 -30.70
C ARG A 360 1.79 -2.57 -31.78
N ASP A 361 1.32 -1.41 -31.35
CA ASP A 361 1.17 -0.28 -32.25
C ASP A 361 2.56 0.36 -32.51
N SER A 362 2.70 0.89 -33.72
CA SER A 362 3.95 1.35 -34.33
C SER A 362 4.51 2.67 -33.77
N SER A 363 3.97 3.22 -32.68
CA SER A 363 4.38 4.54 -32.12
C SER A 363 5.21 4.47 -30.84
N GLY A 364 5.45 3.28 -30.25
CA GLY A 364 6.38 3.11 -29.13
C GLY A 364 5.96 3.77 -27.79
N ARG A 365 4.70 4.20 -27.65
CA ARG A 365 4.17 4.73 -26.39
C ARG A 365 3.57 3.61 -25.57
N VAL A 366 4.11 3.39 -24.39
CA VAL A 366 3.53 2.50 -23.38
C VAL A 366 2.40 3.26 -22.72
N PHE A 367 1.16 2.88 -23.07
CA PHE A 367 -0.02 3.39 -22.37
C PHE A 367 -0.16 2.65 -21.03
N ILE A 368 -0.05 3.37 -19.92
CA ILE A 368 -0.62 2.92 -18.66
C ILE A 368 -2.13 3.14 -18.81
N SER A 369 -2.86 2.11 -19.23
CA SER A 369 -4.31 2.15 -19.23
C SER A 369 -4.78 2.14 -17.77
N ASN A 370 -5.04 3.31 -17.22
CA ASN A 370 -5.91 3.45 -16.05
C ASN A 370 -7.35 3.12 -16.52
N VAL A 371 -7.66 1.85 -16.65
CA VAL A 371 -9.04 1.39 -16.79
C VAL A 371 -9.67 1.55 -15.41
N ILE A 372 -10.29 2.68 -15.19
CA ILE A 372 -11.23 2.89 -14.10
C ILE A 372 -12.53 2.23 -14.57
N ASP A 373 -12.93 1.14 -13.95
CA ASP A 373 -14.15 0.44 -14.30
C ASP A 373 -15.35 1.31 -13.88
N SER A 374 -16.29 1.55 -14.78
CA SER A 374 -17.44 2.45 -14.58
C SER A 374 -18.33 2.07 -13.39
N ASP A 375 -18.28 0.82 -12.95
CA ASP A 375 -18.99 0.36 -11.75
C ASP A 375 -18.39 0.91 -10.44
N ASP A 376 -17.15 1.45 -10.48
CA ASP A 376 -16.46 2.03 -9.32
C ASP A 376 -16.75 3.54 -9.12
N ILE A 377 -17.35 4.25 -10.09
CA ILE A 377 -17.48 5.72 -10.09
C ILE A 377 -18.94 6.22 -10.09
N LYS A 378 -19.90 5.46 -9.64
CA LYS A 378 -21.23 6.05 -9.34
C LYS A 378 -21.21 6.76 -7.99
N VAL A 379 -20.63 7.95 -7.95
CA VAL A 379 -20.83 8.89 -6.83
C VAL A 379 -22.15 9.61 -7.10
N PRO A 380 -23.19 9.45 -6.26
CA PRO A 380 -24.43 10.21 -6.42
C PRO A 380 -24.10 11.71 -6.40
N SER A 381 -24.75 12.49 -7.26
CA SER A 381 -24.59 13.96 -7.37
C SER A 381 -24.79 14.69 -6.02
N GLU A 382 -25.44 14.06 -5.05
CA GLU A 382 -25.72 14.55 -3.71
C GLU A 382 -24.72 14.12 -2.63
N HIS A 383 -23.62 13.45 -3.00
CA HIS A 383 -22.61 13.05 -2.01
C HIS A 383 -21.86 14.28 -1.47
N PRO A 384 -21.59 14.39 -0.15
CA PRO A 384 -20.92 15.56 0.44
C PRO A 384 -19.58 15.92 -0.23
N ILE A 385 -18.85 14.97 -0.80
CA ILE A 385 -17.61 15.19 -1.55
C ILE A 385 -17.90 15.95 -2.85
N VAL A 386 -19.04 15.70 -3.53
CA VAL A 386 -19.41 16.39 -4.77
C VAL A 386 -19.73 17.84 -4.53
N TYR A 387 -20.31 18.19 -3.39
CA TYR A 387 -20.55 19.59 -3.02
C TYR A 387 -19.26 20.38 -2.77
N ALA A 388 -18.18 19.72 -2.38
CA ALA A 388 -16.88 20.33 -2.15
C ALA A 388 -16.05 20.49 -3.44
N LEU A 389 -16.49 19.90 -4.56
CA LEU A 389 -15.80 20.01 -5.85
C LEU A 389 -16.16 21.34 -6.53
N SER A 390 -15.21 21.93 -7.24
CA SER A 390 -15.48 23.03 -8.17
C SER A 390 -16.46 22.57 -9.25
N ASP A 391 -17.19 23.52 -9.86
CA ASP A 391 -18.19 23.19 -10.89
C ASP A 391 -17.56 22.50 -12.11
N ASP A 392 -16.30 22.77 -12.39
CA ASP A 392 -15.55 22.14 -13.48
C ASP A 392 -15.22 20.68 -13.18
N LYS A 393 -14.82 20.37 -11.95
CA LYS A 393 -14.61 18.97 -11.52
C LYS A 393 -15.90 18.18 -11.51
N LYS A 394 -17.06 18.82 -11.25
CA LYS A 394 -18.37 18.20 -11.36
C LYS A 394 -18.71 17.85 -12.82
N LYS A 395 -18.40 18.73 -13.78
CA LYS A 395 -18.60 18.45 -15.22
C LYS A 395 -17.81 17.22 -15.70
N ILE A 396 -16.57 17.12 -15.27
CA ILE A 396 -15.73 15.95 -15.59
C ILE A 396 -16.34 14.68 -14.99
N LEU A 397 -16.79 14.74 -13.73
CA LEU A 397 -17.40 13.60 -13.05
C LEU A 397 -18.70 13.16 -13.73
N ASP A 398 -19.53 14.10 -14.16
CA ASP A 398 -20.77 13.85 -14.89
C ASP A 398 -20.49 13.24 -16.26
N PHE A 399 -19.46 13.72 -16.99
CA PHE A 399 -19.03 13.15 -18.25
C PHE A 399 -18.59 11.69 -18.12
N ILE A 400 -17.77 11.37 -17.11
CA ILE A 400 -17.32 10.00 -16.83
C ILE A 400 -18.51 9.11 -16.44
N SER A 401 -19.43 9.61 -15.61
CA SER A 401 -20.61 8.88 -15.15
C SER A 401 -21.59 8.54 -16.28
N GLN A 402 -21.68 9.39 -17.32
CA GLN A 402 -22.58 9.21 -18.44
C GLN A 402 -22.02 8.27 -19.53
N ASN A 403 -20.71 8.26 -19.71
CA ASN A 403 -20.07 7.56 -20.83
C ASN A 403 -19.39 6.23 -20.42
N GLY A 404 -19.42 5.87 -19.14
CA GLY A 404 -18.83 4.63 -18.66
C GLY A 404 -17.31 4.66 -18.66
N THR A 405 -16.66 3.67 -19.25
CA THR A 405 -15.20 3.63 -19.37
C THR A 405 -14.76 4.62 -20.44
N VAL A 406 -14.05 5.67 -20.07
CA VAL A 406 -13.52 6.70 -20.96
C VAL A 406 -12.00 6.75 -20.91
N LEU A 407 -11.38 7.07 -22.04
CA LEU A 407 -9.95 7.31 -22.12
C LEU A 407 -9.62 8.71 -21.59
N PHE A 408 -8.41 8.90 -21.05
CA PHE A 408 -7.97 10.19 -20.53
C PHE A 408 -8.07 11.31 -21.58
N ASP A 409 -7.70 11.01 -22.83
CA ASP A 409 -7.75 11.97 -23.94
C ASP A 409 -9.21 12.43 -24.24
N GLU A 410 -10.21 11.56 -24.06
CA GLU A 410 -11.63 11.92 -24.23
C GLU A 410 -12.11 12.84 -23.10
N ILE A 411 -11.58 12.66 -21.88
CA ILE A 411 -11.85 13.57 -20.76
C ILE A 411 -11.23 14.94 -21.02
N VAL A 412 -10.00 15.00 -21.54
CA VAL A 412 -9.29 16.24 -21.86
C VAL A 412 -10.01 16.99 -22.99
N GLU A 413 -10.49 16.29 -24.02
CA GLU A 413 -11.28 16.89 -25.11
C GLU A 413 -12.61 17.45 -24.62
N ALA A 414 -13.34 16.70 -23.78
CA ALA A 414 -14.60 17.14 -23.18
C ALA A 414 -14.43 18.28 -22.17
N ALA A 415 -13.22 18.42 -21.60
CA ALA A 415 -12.87 19.45 -20.63
C ALA A 415 -12.11 20.64 -21.26
N SER A 416 -12.03 20.72 -22.59
CA SER A 416 -11.26 21.76 -23.31
C SER A 416 -11.68 23.20 -23.02
N ASP A 417 -12.87 23.39 -22.45
CA ASP A 417 -13.39 24.71 -22.06
C ASP A 417 -13.08 25.06 -20.59
N ILE A 418 -12.25 24.26 -19.91
CA ILE A 418 -11.89 24.44 -18.49
C ILE A 418 -10.44 24.93 -18.44
N ASP A 419 -10.21 26.13 -17.94
CA ASP A 419 -8.91 26.86 -17.93
C ASP A 419 -7.81 26.20 -17.05
N ASP A 420 -8.04 25.06 -16.38
CA ASP A 420 -7.12 24.42 -15.41
C ASP A 420 -7.04 22.87 -15.57
N VAL A 421 -7.05 22.36 -16.80
CA VAL A 421 -6.80 20.94 -17.04
C VAL A 421 -5.37 20.73 -17.55
N GLU A 422 -4.39 20.83 -16.63
CA GLU A 422 -3.04 20.26 -16.78
C GLU A 422 -2.79 19.19 -15.70
#